data_bc495ab053981ed7980ab6ddc57e3d86
#
_entry.id   bc495ab053981ed7980ab6ddc57e3d86
#
_cell.length_a   1.000
_cell.length_b   1.000
_cell.length_c   1.000
_cell.angle_alpha   90.00
_cell.angle_beta   90.00
_cell.angle_gamma   90.00
#
_symmetry.space_group_name_H-M   'P 1'
#
loop_
_entity.id
_entity.type
_entity.pdbx_description
1 polymer ?
#
loop_
_entity_poly.entity_id
_entity_poly.type
_entity_poly.pdbx_seq_one_letter_code
_entity_poly.pdbx_strand_id
1 'polypeptide(L)'
;MTISRLVLMGDPTYFSIRAGANPHTRTAWGRRKNVDRNKAIAQWHAFARLLGKFGVRVLVVPADPVLTGLVYPANAGFLLPLDAVLPVIDKTFYLANLLPSRAGEQPVYERFLTRCGFRTVHLQSRFEGEADFFPVGGRYLFTYGRVEVQRFRFRLGMPPYGRVYGFRSEIGAFSALQQIAADTEVVPLELCNEAYYHGDTALGAFGPERRFLLAYLNALVPATADRLQTLLKDELIPLSGADAALYAANSFALTRDGKYYLFMPAGVSETLQSQVCERGVEPVVIDVSEFLRKGGGAVKCMLGDLGPDDETALTPEQQAFRRERDYQTLFPRGEEGL
;
A
#
# COMPACT_ATOMS: atom_id res chain seq x y z
N MET A 1 18.01 6.68 21.65
CA MET A 1 16.60 6.99 21.35
C MET A 1 16.16 6.04 20.25
N THR A 2 15.07 5.32 20.45
CA THR A 2 14.53 4.47 19.40
C THR A 2 13.90 5.39 18.35
N ILE A 3 14.41 5.34 17.10
CA ILE A 3 13.85 6.15 16.01
C ILE A 3 12.50 5.52 15.61
N SER A 4 11.44 6.31 15.63
CA SER A 4 10.10 5.87 15.25
C SER A 4 10.02 5.63 13.73
N ARG A 5 9.14 4.71 13.30
CA ARG A 5 8.77 4.61 11.89
C ARG A 5 7.75 5.68 11.54
N LEU A 6 7.91 6.29 10.38
CA LEU A 6 7.02 7.31 9.84
C LEU A 6 6.17 6.73 8.71
N VAL A 7 4.88 7.04 8.73
CA VAL A 7 3.96 6.69 7.63
C VAL A 7 3.07 7.86 7.25
N LEU A 8 2.60 7.86 6.00
CA LEU A 8 1.52 8.73 5.54
C LEU A 8 0.19 8.02 5.66
N MET A 9 -0.86 8.75 6.04
CA MET A 9 -2.27 8.35 5.88
C MET A 9 -3.04 9.50 5.24
N GLY A 10 -3.91 9.20 4.29
CA GLY A 10 -4.78 10.22 3.68
C GLY A 10 -6.05 10.40 4.49
N ASP A 11 -6.45 11.64 4.75
CA ASP A 11 -7.66 11.99 5.50
C ASP A 11 -8.93 11.48 4.77
N PRO A 12 -9.80 10.68 5.41
CA PRO A 12 -10.97 10.07 4.79
C PRO A 12 -12.22 10.97 4.75
N THR A 13 -12.14 12.25 5.09
CA THR A 13 -13.30 13.18 5.17
C THR A 13 -14.22 13.12 3.94
N TYR A 14 -13.66 12.98 2.73
CA TYR A 14 -14.44 12.87 1.49
C TYR A 14 -14.48 11.45 0.93
N PHE A 15 -14.31 10.44 1.79
CA PHE A 15 -14.31 9.04 1.38
C PHE A 15 -15.56 8.64 0.59
N SER A 16 -15.38 8.20 -0.65
CA SER A 16 -16.48 7.83 -1.55
C SER A 16 -15.96 7.07 -2.78
N ILE A 17 -16.83 6.31 -3.45
CA ILE A 17 -16.55 5.69 -4.74
C ILE A 17 -17.02 6.62 -5.85
N ARG A 18 -16.10 7.33 -6.53
CA ARG A 18 -16.44 8.27 -7.61
C ARG A 18 -16.33 7.63 -9.01
N ALA A 19 -15.13 7.22 -9.40
CA ALA A 19 -14.86 6.78 -10.76
C ALA A 19 -15.12 5.28 -11.01
N GLY A 20 -14.97 4.42 -9.99
CA GLY A 20 -15.12 2.97 -10.15
C GLY A 20 -14.03 2.38 -11.05
N ALA A 21 -12.78 2.73 -10.78
CA ALA A 21 -11.62 2.39 -11.61
C ALA A 21 -11.10 0.96 -11.41
N ASN A 22 -11.70 0.16 -10.53
CA ASN A 22 -11.29 -1.22 -10.26
C ASN A 22 -12.50 -2.15 -10.11
N PRO A 23 -12.33 -3.49 -10.19
CA PRO A 23 -13.42 -4.46 -10.14
C PRO A 23 -14.26 -4.39 -8.86
N HIS A 24 -13.66 -4.01 -7.73
CA HIS A 24 -14.31 -4.04 -6.41
C HIS A 24 -15.33 -2.92 -6.21
N THR A 25 -15.26 -1.86 -7.00
CA THR A 25 -16.15 -0.69 -6.91
C THR A 25 -17.55 -0.93 -7.46
N ARG A 26 -17.77 -2.07 -8.14
CA ARG A 26 -19.02 -2.38 -8.82
C ARG A 26 -19.56 -3.76 -8.44
N THR A 27 -20.86 -3.92 -8.52
CA THR A 27 -21.54 -5.21 -8.50
C THR A 27 -21.34 -5.94 -9.84
N ALA A 28 -21.69 -7.24 -9.88
CA ALA A 28 -21.68 -8.02 -11.13
C ALA A 28 -22.53 -7.36 -12.25
N TRP A 29 -23.59 -6.64 -11.89
CA TRP A 29 -24.47 -5.91 -12.82
C TRP A 29 -23.99 -4.48 -13.14
N GLY A 30 -22.73 -4.15 -12.80
CA GLY A 30 -22.10 -2.86 -13.12
C GLY A 30 -22.54 -1.67 -12.26
N ARG A 31 -23.45 -1.85 -11.30
CA ARG A 31 -23.86 -0.80 -10.37
C ARG A 31 -22.71 -0.47 -9.43
N ARG A 32 -22.47 0.82 -9.16
CA ARG A 32 -21.47 1.22 -8.15
C ARG A 32 -21.90 0.74 -6.77
N LYS A 33 -20.96 0.24 -6.02
CA LYS A 33 -21.15 -0.05 -4.60
C LYS A 33 -21.14 1.24 -3.81
N ASN A 34 -21.83 1.27 -2.68
CA ASN A 34 -21.75 2.34 -1.69
C ASN A 34 -20.78 1.96 -0.58
N VAL A 35 -20.18 2.97 0.03
CA VAL A 35 -19.36 2.86 1.24
C VAL A 35 -20.00 3.66 2.35
N ASP A 36 -19.87 3.19 3.57
CA ASP A 36 -20.26 3.94 4.76
C ASP A 36 -19.10 4.86 5.16
N ARG A 37 -19.26 6.16 4.92
CA ARG A 37 -18.22 7.15 5.21
C ARG A 37 -17.94 7.25 6.70
N ASN A 38 -18.96 7.23 7.55
CA ASN A 38 -18.78 7.39 8.99
C ASN A 38 -18.03 6.17 9.55
N LYS A 39 -18.40 4.96 9.11
CA LYS A 39 -17.67 3.75 9.45
C LYS A 39 -16.21 3.79 8.94
N ALA A 40 -15.98 4.27 7.71
CA ALA A 40 -14.63 4.41 7.17
C ALA A 40 -13.78 5.39 8.01
N ILE A 41 -14.34 6.54 8.41
CA ILE A 41 -13.65 7.50 9.28
C ILE A 41 -13.32 6.85 10.63
N ALA A 42 -14.26 6.14 11.25
CA ALA A 42 -14.03 5.43 12.51
C ALA A 42 -12.92 4.37 12.38
N GLN A 43 -12.93 3.57 11.30
CA GLN A 43 -11.89 2.57 10.99
C GLN A 43 -10.52 3.23 10.80
N TRP A 44 -10.46 4.34 10.07
CA TRP A 44 -9.24 5.10 9.84
C TRP A 44 -8.63 5.62 11.14
N HIS A 45 -9.43 6.23 12.01
CA HIS A 45 -8.98 6.69 13.33
C HIS A 45 -8.54 5.53 14.23
N ALA A 46 -9.27 4.41 14.22
CA ALA A 46 -8.88 3.22 14.97
C ALA A 46 -7.51 2.71 14.52
N PHE A 47 -7.26 2.69 13.23
CA PHE A 47 -5.97 2.26 12.67
C PHE A 47 -4.85 3.24 12.99
N ALA A 48 -5.04 4.54 12.81
CA ALA A 48 -4.04 5.55 13.17
C ALA A 48 -3.67 5.51 14.67
N ARG A 49 -4.67 5.36 15.55
CA ARG A 49 -4.43 5.18 16.98
C ARG A 49 -3.68 3.88 17.30
N LEU A 50 -4.01 2.79 16.62
CA LEU A 50 -3.33 1.51 16.78
C LEU A 50 -1.85 1.63 16.39
N LEU A 51 -1.54 2.24 15.24
CA LEU A 51 -0.17 2.52 14.81
C LEU A 51 0.61 3.33 15.85
N GLY A 52 -0.02 4.37 16.42
CA GLY A 52 0.58 5.17 17.49
C GLY A 52 0.91 4.37 18.76
N LYS A 53 0.09 3.38 19.14
CA LYS A 53 0.39 2.45 20.25
C LYS A 53 1.64 1.61 19.99
N PHE A 54 1.91 1.30 18.75
CA PHE A 54 3.12 0.60 18.30
C PHE A 54 4.29 1.54 17.99
N GLY A 55 4.19 2.84 18.35
CA GLY A 55 5.27 3.81 18.17
C GLY A 55 5.50 4.23 16.73
N VAL A 56 4.52 4.01 15.86
CA VAL A 56 4.54 4.53 14.49
C VAL A 56 3.97 5.94 14.48
N ARG A 57 4.70 6.87 13.91
CA ARG A 57 4.26 8.25 13.70
C ARG A 57 3.46 8.35 12.40
N VAL A 58 2.33 9.04 12.44
CA VAL A 58 1.43 9.19 11.29
C VAL A 58 1.36 10.66 10.88
N LEU A 59 1.76 10.97 9.65
CA LEU A 59 1.49 12.26 9.02
C LEU A 59 0.26 12.18 8.14
N VAL A 60 -0.63 13.16 8.29
CA VAL A 60 -1.94 13.15 7.62
C VAL A 60 -1.92 14.05 6.38
N VAL A 61 -2.07 13.43 5.21
CA VAL A 61 -2.30 14.15 3.95
C VAL A 61 -3.71 14.71 3.95
N PRO A 62 -3.91 16.03 3.73
CA PRO A 62 -5.22 16.65 3.78
C PRO A 62 -6.22 16.03 2.81
N ALA A 63 -7.48 15.97 3.22
CA ALA A 63 -8.57 15.51 2.37
C ALA A 63 -8.81 16.46 1.19
N ASP A 64 -9.15 15.88 0.05
CA ASP A 64 -9.57 16.64 -1.14
C ASP A 64 -10.92 16.11 -1.63
N PRO A 65 -11.93 17.00 -1.88
CA PRO A 65 -13.24 16.57 -2.31
C PRO A 65 -13.28 15.93 -3.70
N VAL A 66 -12.28 16.15 -4.53
CA VAL A 66 -12.16 15.58 -5.89
C VAL A 66 -11.25 14.35 -5.88
N LEU A 67 -10.10 14.44 -5.21
CA LEU A 67 -9.05 13.43 -5.21
C LEU A 67 -9.25 12.40 -4.09
N THR A 68 -10.37 11.71 -4.12
CA THR A 68 -10.76 10.75 -3.06
C THR A 68 -9.87 9.49 -3.00
N GLY A 69 -8.90 9.36 -3.89
CA GLY A 69 -7.88 8.31 -3.89
C GLY A 69 -6.70 8.59 -2.94
N LEU A 70 -6.55 9.84 -2.45
CA LEU A 70 -5.50 10.22 -1.47
C LEU A 70 -5.51 9.38 -0.19
N VAL A 71 -6.60 8.67 0.10
CA VAL A 71 -6.69 7.70 1.23
C VAL A 71 -5.84 6.45 1.04
N TYR A 72 -5.22 6.29 -0.14
CA TYR A 72 -4.32 5.16 -0.46
C TYR A 72 -2.92 5.65 -0.85
N PRO A 73 -2.14 6.17 0.11
CA PRO A 73 -0.82 6.74 -0.15
C PRO A 73 0.27 5.72 -0.55
N ALA A 74 0.04 4.41 -0.40
CA ALA A 74 0.92 3.38 -0.99
C ALA A 74 1.12 3.54 -2.51
N ASN A 75 0.15 4.16 -3.19
CA ASN A 75 0.25 4.42 -4.63
C ASN A 75 1.00 5.73 -4.96
N ALA A 76 1.35 6.55 -3.97
CA ALA A 76 2.01 7.84 -4.21
C ALA A 76 3.41 7.72 -4.83
N GLY A 77 4.09 6.62 -4.53
CA GLY A 77 5.47 6.37 -4.91
C GLY A 77 6.14 5.38 -3.96
N PHE A 78 7.44 5.42 -3.86
CA PHE A 78 8.22 4.62 -2.91
C PHE A 78 9.45 5.37 -2.43
N LEU A 79 9.92 5.04 -1.23
CA LEU A 79 11.09 5.64 -0.62
C LEU A 79 12.32 4.73 -0.76
N LEU A 80 13.47 5.31 -1.10
CA LEU A 80 14.76 4.63 -1.00
C LEU A 80 15.82 5.52 -0.33
N PRO A 81 16.65 4.88 0.50
CA PRO A 81 16.50 3.54 1.07
C PRO A 81 15.38 3.49 2.12
N LEU A 82 14.51 2.46 2.09
CA LEU A 82 13.31 2.42 2.93
C LEU A 82 13.62 2.20 4.41
N ASP A 83 14.41 1.18 4.74
CA ASP A 83 14.62 0.74 6.13
C ASP A 83 15.94 1.28 6.74
N ALA A 84 16.71 2.08 5.99
CA ALA A 84 17.92 2.70 6.51
C ALA A 84 17.62 3.84 7.47
N VAL A 85 18.38 3.86 8.57
CA VAL A 85 18.37 4.97 9.53
C VAL A 85 19.30 6.06 8.99
N LEU A 86 18.72 6.99 8.25
CA LEU A 86 19.38 8.15 7.64
C LEU A 86 18.54 9.40 7.87
N PRO A 87 19.16 10.61 7.92
CA PRO A 87 18.41 11.86 7.89
C PRO A 87 17.42 11.89 6.74
N VAL A 88 16.23 12.40 7.00
CA VAL A 88 15.13 12.43 6.02
C VAL A 88 15.55 13.09 4.69
N ILE A 89 16.36 14.13 4.76
CA ILE A 89 16.86 14.85 3.57
C ILE A 89 17.75 14.02 2.65
N ASP A 90 18.35 12.94 3.16
CA ASP A 90 19.19 12.01 2.41
C ASP A 90 18.40 10.88 1.77
N LYS A 91 17.10 10.80 2.05
CA LYS A 91 16.18 9.83 1.44
C LYS A 91 15.51 10.44 0.22
N THR A 92 15.32 9.62 -0.81
CA THR A 92 14.63 10.01 -2.04
C THR A 92 13.29 9.30 -2.16
N PHE A 93 12.23 10.07 -2.30
CA PHE A 93 10.91 9.56 -2.62
C PHE A 93 10.67 9.64 -4.13
N TYR A 94 10.50 8.49 -4.76
CA TYR A 94 10.23 8.36 -6.18
C TYR A 94 8.72 8.38 -6.40
N LEU A 95 8.23 9.48 -6.97
CA LEU A 95 6.81 9.73 -7.21
C LEU A 95 6.28 8.84 -8.34
N ALA A 96 5.13 8.22 -8.09
CA ALA A 96 4.43 7.39 -9.05
C ALA A 96 3.92 8.20 -10.25
N ASN A 97 3.85 7.56 -11.42
CA ASN A 97 3.14 8.07 -12.59
C ASN A 97 1.77 7.39 -12.67
N LEU A 98 0.83 7.92 -11.91
CA LEU A 98 -0.52 7.38 -11.71
C LEU A 98 -1.35 7.38 -12.99
N LEU A 99 -2.37 6.50 -13.06
CA LEU A 99 -3.37 6.53 -14.14
C LEU A 99 -4.00 7.93 -14.27
N PRO A 100 -4.46 8.32 -15.48
CA PRO A 100 -5.04 9.65 -15.71
C PRO A 100 -6.15 10.03 -14.74
N SER A 101 -6.95 9.05 -14.29
CA SER A 101 -8.02 9.28 -13.31
C SER A 101 -7.54 9.65 -11.90
N ARG A 102 -6.26 9.43 -11.60
CA ARG A 102 -5.59 9.73 -10.33
C ARG A 102 -4.40 10.69 -10.48
N ALA A 103 -4.07 11.13 -11.69
CA ALA A 103 -2.90 11.97 -11.95
C ALA A 103 -2.86 13.26 -11.12
N GLY A 104 -4.02 13.82 -10.77
CA GLY A 104 -4.12 14.99 -9.88
C GLY A 104 -3.63 14.76 -8.45
N GLU A 105 -3.47 13.50 -8.01
CA GLU A 105 -2.96 13.17 -6.67
C GLU A 105 -1.43 13.38 -6.56
N GLN A 106 -0.69 13.18 -7.65
CA GLN A 106 0.78 13.27 -7.67
C GLN A 106 1.30 14.63 -7.19
N PRO A 107 0.83 15.80 -7.70
CA PRO A 107 1.32 17.09 -7.22
C PRO A 107 0.93 17.41 -5.77
N VAL A 108 -0.11 16.75 -5.23
CA VAL A 108 -0.47 16.85 -3.80
C VAL A 108 0.59 16.14 -2.96
N TYR A 109 0.92 14.90 -3.30
CA TYR A 109 1.96 14.13 -2.61
C TYR A 109 3.34 14.79 -2.74
N GLU A 110 3.72 15.25 -3.92
CA GLU A 110 5.00 15.95 -4.14
C GLU A 110 5.15 17.15 -3.20
N ARG A 111 4.17 18.04 -3.20
CA ARG A 111 4.16 19.24 -2.35
C ARG A 111 4.20 18.89 -0.87
N PHE A 112 3.43 17.86 -0.45
CA PHE A 112 3.39 17.41 0.92
C PHE A 112 4.74 16.85 1.37
N LEU A 113 5.33 15.94 0.59
CA LEU A 113 6.60 15.29 0.89
C LEU A 113 7.78 16.26 0.89
N THR A 114 7.82 17.18 -0.07
CA THR A 114 8.85 18.24 -0.13
C THR A 114 8.78 19.13 1.11
N ARG A 115 7.59 19.51 1.55
CA ARG A 115 7.41 20.25 2.82
C ARG A 115 7.78 19.43 4.05
N CYS A 116 7.69 18.11 3.97
CA CYS A 116 8.20 17.21 5.02
C CYS A 116 9.71 17.01 4.98
N GLY A 117 10.44 17.56 4.03
CA GLY A 117 11.90 17.48 3.92
C GLY A 117 12.41 16.36 3.01
N PHE A 118 11.54 15.57 2.36
CA PHE A 118 11.97 14.54 1.42
C PHE A 118 12.38 15.14 0.08
N ARG A 119 13.44 14.60 -0.50
CA ARG A 119 13.74 14.79 -1.91
C ARG A 119 12.75 13.98 -2.75
N THR A 120 12.18 14.60 -3.79
CA THR A 120 11.24 13.94 -4.70
C THR A 120 11.80 13.82 -6.11
N VAL A 121 11.52 12.70 -6.78
CA VAL A 121 11.92 12.42 -8.17
C VAL A 121 10.73 11.78 -8.89
N HIS A 122 10.41 12.29 -10.10
CA HIS A 122 9.31 11.76 -10.91
C HIS A 122 9.75 10.57 -11.76
N LEU A 123 8.94 9.50 -11.77
CA LEU A 123 9.06 8.41 -12.73
C LEU A 123 8.25 8.72 -13.98
N GLN A 124 8.83 8.40 -15.16
CA GLN A 124 8.20 8.68 -16.45
C GLN A 124 7.26 7.56 -16.90
N SER A 125 7.65 6.30 -16.67
CA SER A 125 6.84 5.13 -17.02
C SER A 125 5.64 5.00 -16.11
N ARG A 126 4.56 4.37 -16.61
CA ARG A 126 3.37 4.07 -15.83
C ARG A 126 3.71 3.13 -14.68
N PHE A 127 3.49 3.61 -13.44
CA PHE A 127 3.90 2.92 -12.23
C PHE A 127 3.15 3.50 -11.01
N GLU A 128 2.64 2.65 -10.12
CA GLU A 128 1.85 3.06 -8.96
C GLU A 128 2.50 2.70 -7.61
N GLY A 129 3.76 3.13 -7.43
CA GLY A 129 4.40 3.22 -6.11
C GLY A 129 4.77 1.90 -5.46
N GLU A 130 4.85 1.93 -4.13
CA GLU A 130 5.22 0.76 -3.31
C GLU A 130 4.17 -0.36 -3.34
N ALA A 131 2.97 -0.09 -3.88
CA ALA A 131 1.99 -1.12 -4.16
C ALA A 131 2.48 -2.14 -5.20
N ASP A 132 3.38 -1.72 -6.11
CA ASP A 132 3.94 -2.56 -7.18
C ASP A 132 5.46 -2.73 -7.09
N PHE A 133 6.13 -2.08 -6.12
CA PHE A 133 7.58 -2.18 -5.94
C PHE A 133 7.95 -2.18 -4.46
N PHE A 134 8.35 -3.32 -3.93
CA PHE A 134 8.61 -3.49 -2.49
C PHE A 134 9.73 -4.51 -2.21
N PRO A 135 10.46 -4.33 -1.08
CA PRO A 135 11.58 -5.20 -0.72
C PRO A 135 11.10 -6.54 -0.16
N VAL A 136 11.82 -7.61 -0.52
CA VAL A 136 11.66 -8.97 0.02
C VAL A 136 13.02 -9.66 0.09
N GLY A 137 13.49 -10.00 1.27
CA GLY A 137 14.68 -10.86 1.48
C GLY A 137 15.91 -10.40 0.69
N GLY A 138 16.26 -9.12 0.77
CA GLY A 138 17.45 -8.56 0.11
C GLY A 138 17.31 -8.27 -1.39
N ARG A 139 16.09 -8.34 -1.94
CA ARG A 139 15.76 -7.98 -3.34
C ARG A 139 14.48 -7.14 -3.39
N TYR A 140 14.14 -6.60 -4.56
CA TYR A 140 12.87 -5.96 -4.81
C TYR A 140 11.99 -6.83 -5.71
N LEU A 141 10.71 -6.96 -5.36
CA LEU A 141 9.71 -7.46 -6.29
C LEU A 141 9.08 -6.27 -7.03
N PHE A 142 8.96 -6.39 -8.34
CA PHE A 142 8.25 -5.43 -9.19
C PHE A 142 7.09 -6.12 -9.87
N THR A 143 5.87 -5.75 -9.54
CA THR A 143 4.67 -6.29 -10.19
C THR A 143 4.20 -5.38 -11.30
N TYR A 144 3.79 -5.99 -12.40
CA TYR A 144 3.29 -5.29 -13.58
C TYR A 144 2.22 -6.11 -14.29
N GLY A 145 1.52 -5.46 -15.21
CA GLY A 145 0.58 -6.12 -16.09
C GLY A 145 0.22 -5.23 -17.25
N ARG A 146 -0.73 -5.67 -18.08
CA ARG A 146 -1.16 -4.88 -19.22
C ARG A 146 -2.01 -3.69 -18.76
N VAL A 147 -1.49 -2.48 -18.93
CA VAL A 147 -2.25 -1.25 -18.71
C VAL A 147 -3.24 -1.08 -19.87
N GLU A 148 -4.53 -1.06 -19.57
CA GLU A 148 -5.58 -0.98 -20.57
C GLU A 148 -6.53 0.18 -20.31
N VAL A 149 -7.10 0.74 -21.36
CA VAL A 149 -8.23 1.66 -21.25
C VAL A 149 -9.45 0.87 -20.79
N GLN A 150 -10.10 1.36 -19.74
CA GLN A 150 -11.29 0.71 -19.21
C GLN A 150 -12.39 0.69 -20.26
N ARG A 151 -12.93 -0.51 -20.54
CA ARG A 151 -13.99 -0.72 -21.52
C ARG A 151 -14.93 -1.85 -21.13
N PHE A 152 -16.14 -1.81 -21.67
CA PHE A 152 -17.03 -2.96 -21.59
C PHE A 152 -16.55 -4.06 -22.55
N ARG A 153 -16.69 -5.31 -22.09
CA ARG A 153 -16.45 -6.50 -22.89
C ARG A 153 -17.69 -7.37 -22.84
N PHE A 154 -18.21 -7.73 -24.02
CA PHE A 154 -19.26 -8.72 -24.09
C PHE A 154 -18.70 -10.10 -23.75
N ARG A 155 -19.48 -10.90 -23.01
CA ARG A 155 -19.17 -12.29 -22.70
C ARG A 155 -20.44 -13.14 -22.77
N LEU A 156 -20.27 -14.41 -23.10
CA LEU A 156 -21.36 -15.38 -22.99
C LEU A 156 -21.62 -15.66 -21.50
N GLY A 157 -22.91 -15.65 -21.10
CA GLY A 157 -23.35 -15.89 -19.73
C GLY A 157 -24.05 -14.69 -19.10
N MET A 158 -24.48 -14.83 -17.84
CA MET A 158 -25.18 -13.80 -17.09
C MET A 158 -24.29 -13.24 -15.97
N PRO A 159 -24.11 -11.94 -15.85
CA PRO A 159 -24.52 -10.88 -16.82
C PRO A 159 -23.72 -10.98 -18.12
N PRO A 160 -24.32 -10.60 -19.29
CA PRO A 160 -23.73 -10.80 -20.60
C PRO A 160 -22.61 -9.80 -20.93
N TYR A 161 -22.09 -9.10 -19.95
CA TYR A 161 -20.99 -8.16 -20.09
C TYR A 161 -20.05 -8.25 -18.91
N GLY A 162 -18.79 -7.96 -19.18
CA GLY A 162 -17.75 -7.70 -18.20
C GLY A 162 -17.15 -6.32 -18.47
N ARG A 163 -16.33 -5.86 -17.56
CA ARG A 163 -15.52 -4.65 -17.73
C ARG A 163 -14.06 -5.03 -17.63
N VAL A 164 -13.26 -4.53 -18.55
CA VAL A 164 -11.80 -4.62 -18.50
C VAL A 164 -11.31 -3.40 -17.73
N TYR A 165 -10.47 -3.61 -16.74
CA TYR A 165 -9.90 -2.56 -15.88
C TYR A 165 -8.41 -2.34 -16.15
N GLY A 166 -7.70 -3.39 -16.58
CA GLY A 166 -6.25 -3.40 -16.73
C GLY A 166 -5.50 -3.28 -15.40
N PHE A 167 -4.19 -3.32 -15.49
CA PHE A 167 -3.27 -3.17 -14.37
C PHE A 167 -2.78 -1.72 -14.25
N ARG A 168 -1.94 -1.43 -13.26
CA ARG A 168 -1.55 -0.07 -12.91
C ARG A 168 -0.12 0.26 -13.29
N SER A 169 0.76 -0.71 -13.21
CA SER A 169 2.16 -0.58 -13.58
C SER A 169 2.47 -1.38 -14.84
N GLU A 170 3.35 -0.85 -15.70
CA GLU A 170 3.76 -1.48 -16.95
C GLU A 170 5.21 -1.95 -16.87
N ILE A 171 5.56 -2.98 -17.66
CA ILE A 171 6.92 -3.52 -17.72
C ILE A 171 7.97 -2.45 -18.11
N GLY A 172 7.55 -1.41 -18.84
CA GLY A 172 8.41 -0.27 -19.21
C GLY A 172 9.07 0.45 -18.04
N ALA A 173 8.52 0.31 -16.81
CA ALA A 173 9.14 0.88 -15.60
C ALA A 173 10.37 0.08 -15.12
N PHE A 174 10.53 -1.18 -15.53
CA PHE A 174 11.53 -2.10 -15.00
C PHE A 174 12.97 -1.56 -15.08
N SER A 175 13.40 -1.05 -16.21
CA SER A 175 14.78 -0.56 -16.39
C SER A 175 15.10 0.62 -15.48
N ALA A 176 14.17 1.54 -15.30
CA ALA A 176 14.33 2.67 -14.37
C ALA A 176 14.37 2.20 -12.91
N LEU A 177 13.50 1.26 -12.52
CA LEU A 177 13.48 0.70 -11.17
C LEU A 177 14.76 -0.09 -10.88
N GLN A 178 15.30 -0.85 -11.84
CA GLN A 178 16.57 -1.57 -11.69
C GLN A 178 17.76 -0.59 -11.52
N GLN A 179 17.76 0.52 -12.27
CA GLN A 179 18.79 1.56 -12.09
C GLN A 179 18.68 2.23 -10.72
N ILE A 180 17.48 2.50 -10.24
CA ILE A 180 17.22 3.12 -8.93
C ILE A 180 17.60 2.15 -7.80
N ALA A 181 17.32 0.85 -7.94
CA ALA A 181 17.69 -0.18 -6.98
C ALA A 181 19.20 -0.47 -6.95
N ALA A 182 19.97 0.10 -7.90
CA ALA A 182 21.41 -0.07 -8.05
C ALA A 182 21.84 -1.56 -8.05
N ASP A 183 22.61 -1.98 -7.04
CA ASP A 183 23.15 -3.34 -6.95
C ASP A 183 22.11 -4.37 -6.42
N THR A 184 20.91 -3.92 -6.03
CA THR A 184 19.87 -4.81 -5.53
C THR A 184 19.08 -5.41 -6.70
N GLU A 185 18.93 -6.74 -6.70
CA GLU A 185 18.14 -7.44 -7.73
C GLU A 185 16.68 -6.98 -7.71
N VAL A 186 16.14 -6.66 -8.89
CA VAL A 186 14.70 -6.44 -9.10
C VAL A 186 14.11 -7.62 -9.86
N VAL A 187 13.13 -8.29 -9.25
CA VAL A 187 12.45 -9.46 -9.83
C VAL A 187 11.11 -9.01 -10.41
N PRO A 188 10.95 -8.98 -11.76
CA PRO A 188 9.69 -8.62 -12.38
C PRO A 188 8.69 -9.79 -12.30
N LEU A 189 7.45 -9.49 -11.89
CA LEU A 189 6.36 -10.44 -11.69
C LEU A 189 5.11 -9.97 -12.44
N GLU A 190 4.63 -10.76 -13.38
CA GLU A 190 3.47 -10.43 -14.19
C GLU A 190 2.17 -10.85 -13.51
N LEU A 191 1.27 -9.87 -13.32
CA LEU A 191 -0.08 -10.08 -12.81
C LEU A 191 -1.02 -10.48 -13.94
N CYS A 192 -1.95 -11.41 -13.70
CA CYS A 192 -2.95 -11.85 -14.68
C CYS A 192 -4.40 -11.72 -14.21
N ASN A 193 -4.64 -11.44 -12.93
CA ASN A 193 -5.99 -11.34 -12.38
C ASN A 193 -6.30 -9.90 -11.95
N GLU A 194 -7.18 -9.22 -12.68
CA GLU A 194 -7.57 -7.83 -12.42
C GLU A 194 -8.24 -7.58 -11.05
N ALA A 195 -8.67 -8.63 -10.34
CA ALA A 195 -9.10 -8.50 -8.95
C ALA A 195 -7.93 -8.12 -8.03
N TYR A 196 -6.72 -8.46 -8.44
CA TYR A 196 -5.45 -8.13 -7.76
C TYR A 196 -4.61 -7.25 -8.67
N TYR A 197 -5.10 -6.04 -8.93
CA TYR A 197 -4.55 -5.12 -9.93
C TYR A 197 -3.27 -4.38 -9.49
N HIS A 198 -2.86 -4.51 -8.23
CA HIS A 198 -1.55 -4.15 -7.67
C HIS A 198 -0.90 -5.36 -7.02
N GLY A 199 0.42 -5.37 -6.96
CA GLY A 199 1.19 -6.43 -6.33
C GLY A 199 0.90 -6.60 -4.85
N ASP A 200 0.80 -5.51 -4.10
CA ASP A 200 0.54 -5.53 -2.66
C ASP A 200 -0.82 -6.10 -2.29
N THR A 201 -1.75 -6.26 -3.23
CA THR A 201 -3.03 -6.94 -3.00
C THR A 201 -2.92 -8.46 -3.05
N ALA A 202 -1.87 -8.98 -3.67
CA ALA A 202 -1.60 -10.41 -3.84
C ALA A 202 -0.33 -10.87 -3.12
N LEU A 203 0.62 -9.98 -2.87
CA LEU A 203 1.94 -10.25 -2.33
C LEU A 203 2.22 -9.31 -1.14
N GLY A 204 2.68 -9.87 0.00
CA GLY A 204 2.98 -9.08 1.21
C GLY A 204 4.21 -9.57 1.93
N ALA A 205 5.27 -8.76 1.93
CA ALA A 205 6.53 -9.07 2.59
C ALA A 205 6.47 -8.78 4.09
N PHE A 206 7.05 -9.66 4.92
CA PHE A 206 7.02 -9.51 6.37
C PHE A 206 8.17 -10.22 7.09
N GLY A 207 8.26 -10.01 8.39
CA GLY A 207 9.26 -10.62 9.27
C GLY A 207 10.62 -9.93 9.23
N PRO A 208 11.66 -10.55 9.82
CA PRO A 208 13.01 -9.98 9.84
C PRO A 208 13.50 -9.71 8.41
N GLU A 209 13.98 -8.49 8.18
CA GLU A 209 14.49 -8.05 6.86
C GLU A 209 13.51 -8.34 5.71
N ARG A 210 12.19 -8.39 6.02
CA ARG A 210 11.12 -8.75 5.07
C ARG A 210 11.36 -10.08 4.36
N ARG A 211 11.93 -11.04 5.07
CA ARG A 211 12.34 -12.33 4.55
C ARG A 211 11.19 -13.17 4.02
N PHE A 212 10.02 -13.13 4.68
CA PHE A 212 8.88 -13.97 4.34
C PHE A 212 7.91 -13.22 3.43
N LEU A 213 7.18 -13.99 2.60
CA LEU A 213 6.19 -13.46 1.66
C LEU A 213 4.86 -14.20 1.79
N LEU A 214 3.77 -13.47 2.08
CA LEU A 214 2.41 -13.93 1.79
C LEU A 214 2.17 -13.82 0.29
N ALA A 215 1.67 -14.87 -0.37
CA ALA A 215 1.45 -14.82 -1.83
C ALA A 215 0.17 -15.53 -2.26
N TYR A 216 -0.69 -14.81 -2.98
CA TYR A 216 -1.79 -15.41 -3.73
C TYR A 216 -1.33 -15.67 -5.18
N LEU A 217 -0.83 -16.87 -5.41
CA LEU A 217 -0.17 -17.25 -6.65
C LEU A 217 -1.10 -17.19 -7.88
N ASN A 218 -2.41 -17.40 -7.69
CA ASN A 218 -3.40 -17.30 -8.77
C ASN A 218 -3.62 -15.85 -9.29
N ALA A 219 -2.99 -14.85 -8.66
CA ALA A 219 -2.95 -13.49 -9.19
C ALA A 219 -1.85 -13.30 -10.25
N LEU A 220 -0.88 -14.20 -10.30
CA LEU A 220 0.28 -14.16 -11.18
C LEU A 220 0.10 -15.05 -12.42
N VAL A 221 0.80 -14.70 -13.50
CA VAL A 221 0.96 -15.61 -14.64
C VAL A 221 1.67 -16.88 -14.15
N PRO A 222 1.25 -18.11 -14.56
CA PRO A 222 1.77 -19.37 -14.03
C PRO A 222 3.30 -19.46 -14.00
N ALA A 223 3.98 -19.14 -15.10
CA ALA A 223 5.45 -19.17 -15.16
C ALA A 223 6.11 -18.20 -14.16
N THR A 224 5.46 -17.07 -13.85
CA THR A 224 5.91 -16.10 -12.87
C THR A 224 5.69 -16.65 -11.44
N ALA A 225 4.56 -17.30 -11.20
CA ALA A 225 4.25 -17.95 -9.92
C ALA A 225 5.26 -19.08 -9.61
N ASP A 226 5.55 -19.93 -10.57
CA ASP A 226 6.54 -21.03 -10.43
C ASP A 226 7.94 -20.48 -10.14
N ARG A 227 8.34 -19.39 -10.81
CA ARG A 227 9.61 -18.70 -10.55
C ARG A 227 9.67 -18.16 -9.13
N LEU A 228 8.58 -17.52 -8.65
CA LEU A 228 8.51 -16.96 -7.31
C LEU A 228 8.59 -18.06 -6.24
N GLN A 229 7.88 -19.17 -6.42
CA GLN A 229 7.96 -20.33 -5.53
C GLN A 229 9.36 -20.94 -5.49
N THR A 230 10.02 -21.09 -6.64
CA THR A 230 11.39 -21.57 -6.72
C THR A 230 12.39 -20.65 -6.02
N LEU A 231 12.15 -19.33 -6.11
CA LEU A 231 13.02 -18.30 -5.53
C LEU A 231 12.93 -18.26 -4.01
N LEU A 232 11.73 -18.36 -3.45
CA LEU A 232 11.48 -18.15 -2.02
C LEU A 232 11.29 -19.44 -1.23
N LYS A 233 10.91 -20.55 -1.87
CA LYS A 233 10.71 -21.85 -1.22
C LYS A 233 9.90 -21.77 0.08
N ASP A 234 10.49 -22.16 1.20
CA ASP A 234 9.85 -22.19 2.53
C ASP A 234 9.61 -20.77 3.12
N GLU A 235 10.17 -19.73 2.51
CA GLU A 235 9.94 -18.34 2.91
C GLU A 235 8.61 -17.81 2.37
N LEU A 236 7.97 -18.53 1.43
CA LEU A 236 6.66 -18.18 0.86
C LEU A 236 5.53 -18.90 1.59
N ILE A 237 4.50 -18.15 2.01
CA ILE A 237 3.24 -18.68 2.50
C ILE A 237 2.18 -18.50 1.40
N PRO A 238 1.69 -19.58 0.78
CA PRO A 238 0.61 -19.47 -0.19
C PRO A 238 -0.70 -19.14 0.50
N LEU A 239 -1.39 -18.11 0.03
CA LEU A 239 -2.70 -17.71 0.54
C LEU A 239 -3.81 -18.58 -0.01
N SER A 240 -4.77 -18.94 0.85
CA SER A 240 -6.04 -19.49 0.44
C SER A 240 -6.84 -18.48 -0.39
N GLY A 241 -7.78 -18.96 -1.21
CA GLY A 241 -8.68 -18.06 -1.92
C GLY A 241 -9.55 -17.19 -0.98
N ALA A 242 -9.87 -17.71 0.21
CA ALA A 242 -10.64 -16.98 1.22
C ALA A 242 -9.81 -15.82 1.83
N ASP A 243 -8.58 -16.09 2.24
CA ASP A 243 -7.69 -15.05 2.78
C ASP A 243 -7.29 -14.02 1.70
N ALA A 244 -7.06 -14.48 0.47
CA ALA A 244 -6.79 -13.59 -0.65
C ALA A 244 -7.96 -12.66 -0.96
N ALA A 245 -9.21 -13.13 -0.85
CA ALA A 245 -10.40 -12.30 -1.04
C ALA A 245 -10.55 -11.17 0.01
N LEU A 246 -9.93 -11.35 1.18
CA LEU A 246 -9.81 -10.33 2.23
C LEU A 246 -8.56 -9.47 2.06
N TYR A 247 -7.77 -9.69 1.01
CA TYR A 247 -6.47 -9.05 0.81
C TYR A 247 -5.52 -9.22 2.00
N ALA A 248 -5.41 -10.47 2.49
CA ALA A 248 -4.48 -10.79 3.58
C ALA A 248 -3.04 -10.40 3.28
N ALA A 249 -2.62 -10.43 2.00
CA ALA A 249 -1.29 -9.94 1.58
C ALA A 249 -1.12 -8.43 1.73
N ASN A 250 -2.21 -7.65 1.63
CA ASN A 250 -2.19 -6.19 1.79
C ASN A 250 -2.04 -5.80 3.27
N SER A 251 -0.96 -6.25 3.87
CA SER A 251 -0.62 -6.13 5.27
C SER A 251 0.64 -5.27 5.46
N PHE A 252 0.78 -4.65 6.62
CA PHE A 252 1.90 -3.77 6.95
C PHE A 252 2.82 -4.43 7.97
N ALA A 253 4.07 -4.64 7.60
CA ALA A 253 5.09 -5.19 8.47
C ALA A 253 5.80 -4.10 9.27
N LEU A 254 5.95 -4.31 10.57
CA LEU A 254 6.63 -3.40 11.50
C LEU A 254 7.65 -4.18 12.33
N THR A 255 8.86 -3.64 12.41
CA THR A 255 9.87 -4.06 13.40
C THR A 255 9.98 -3.01 14.49
N ARG A 256 9.85 -3.44 15.75
CA ARG A 256 10.00 -2.56 16.92
C ARG A 256 10.62 -3.31 18.08
N ASP A 257 11.65 -2.75 18.68
CA ASP A 257 12.31 -3.28 19.88
C ASP A 257 12.69 -4.77 19.74
N GLY A 258 13.18 -5.16 18.54
CA GLY A 258 13.55 -6.53 18.21
C GLY A 258 12.38 -7.50 18.00
N LYS A 259 11.14 -7.03 18.02
CA LYS A 259 9.92 -7.80 17.72
C LYS A 259 9.41 -7.45 16.33
N TYR A 260 8.73 -8.43 15.72
CA TYR A 260 8.16 -8.31 14.38
C TYR A 260 6.65 -8.40 14.46
N TYR A 261 5.96 -7.47 13.82
CA TYR A 261 4.50 -7.40 13.79
C TYR A 261 4.03 -7.36 12.34
N LEU A 262 2.86 -7.97 12.10
CA LEU A 262 2.17 -7.90 10.80
C LEU A 262 0.73 -7.41 11.03
N PHE A 263 0.46 -6.16 10.64
CA PHE A 263 -0.88 -5.60 10.68
C PHE A 263 -1.67 -6.14 9.50
N MET A 264 -2.71 -6.92 9.79
CA MET A 264 -3.50 -7.66 8.81
C MET A 264 -4.97 -7.21 8.82
N PRO A 265 -5.71 -7.32 7.71
CA PRO A 265 -7.14 -7.07 7.71
C PRO A 265 -7.89 -8.08 8.59
N ALA A 266 -8.93 -7.61 9.29
CA ALA A 266 -9.77 -8.49 10.11
C ALA A 266 -10.49 -9.53 9.24
N GLY A 267 -10.69 -10.74 9.80
CA GLY A 267 -11.35 -11.86 9.16
C GLY A 267 -10.41 -12.86 8.47
N VAL A 268 -9.10 -12.59 8.43
CA VAL A 268 -8.11 -13.57 7.95
C VAL A 268 -8.14 -14.83 8.83
N SER A 269 -7.89 -15.98 8.22
CA SER A 269 -8.03 -17.28 8.88
C SER A 269 -7.05 -17.45 10.05
N GLU A 270 -7.47 -18.21 11.09
CA GLU A 270 -6.59 -18.58 12.20
C GLU A 270 -5.37 -19.39 11.72
N THR A 271 -5.57 -20.22 10.69
CA THR A 271 -4.47 -20.96 10.05
C THR A 271 -3.39 -20.02 9.51
N LEU A 272 -3.77 -18.97 8.80
CA LEU A 272 -2.82 -17.98 8.31
C LEU A 272 -2.13 -17.25 9.46
N GLN A 273 -2.87 -16.83 10.49
CA GLN A 273 -2.30 -16.18 11.66
C GLN A 273 -1.29 -17.10 12.37
N SER A 274 -1.60 -18.39 12.51
CA SER A 274 -0.68 -19.38 13.09
C SER A 274 0.60 -19.52 12.26
N GLN A 275 0.50 -19.58 10.93
CA GLN A 275 1.65 -19.64 10.04
C GLN A 275 2.55 -18.40 10.14
N VAL A 276 1.97 -17.23 10.38
CA VAL A 276 2.72 -15.98 10.65
C VAL A 276 3.43 -16.07 12.00
N CYS A 277 2.73 -16.56 13.06
CA CYS A 277 3.32 -16.78 14.38
C CYS A 277 4.49 -17.76 14.36
N GLU A 278 4.39 -18.85 13.62
CA GLU A 278 5.45 -19.86 13.46
C GLU A 278 6.77 -19.29 12.89
N ARG A 279 6.67 -18.13 12.21
CA ARG A 279 7.82 -17.38 11.68
C ARG A 279 8.35 -16.30 12.63
N GLY A 280 7.87 -16.31 13.89
CA GLY A 280 8.30 -15.36 14.93
C GLY A 280 7.72 -13.95 14.74
N VAL A 281 6.58 -13.82 14.04
CA VAL A 281 5.91 -12.55 13.78
C VAL A 281 4.53 -12.54 14.45
N GLU A 282 4.21 -11.47 15.18
CA GLU A 282 2.93 -11.29 15.84
C GLU A 282 1.89 -10.67 14.89
N PRO A 283 0.79 -11.39 14.53
CA PRO A 283 -0.28 -10.83 13.73
C PRO A 283 -1.11 -9.85 14.55
N VAL A 284 -1.38 -8.67 14.00
CA VAL A 284 -2.21 -7.62 14.59
C VAL A 284 -3.38 -7.36 13.64
N VAL A 285 -4.58 -7.79 13.97
CA VAL A 285 -5.74 -7.66 13.07
C VAL A 285 -6.49 -6.35 13.31
N ILE A 286 -6.92 -5.70 12.21
CA ILE A 286 -7.64 -4.45 12.22
C ILE A 286 -8.78 -4.43 11.18
N ASP A 287 -9.96 -3.92 11.58
CA ASP A 287 -11.09 -3.74 10.65
C ASP A 287 -10.87 -2.51 9.76
N VAL A 288 -10.67 -2.76 8.46
CA VAL A 288 -10.58 -1.76 7.40
C VAL A 288 -11.56 -2.08 6.25
N SER A 289 -12.66 -2.74 6.58
CA SER A 289 -13.62 -3.30 5.62
C SER A 289 -14.21 -2.29 4.64
N GLU A 290 -14.40 -1.02 5.04
CA GLU A 290 -14.91 0.00 4.12
C GLU A 290 -13.86 0.43 3.08
N PHE A 291 -12.57 0.44 3.43
CA PHE A 291 -11.47 0.70 2.50
C PHE A 291 -11.34 -0.44 1.48
N LEU A 292 -11.40 -1.69 1.95
CA LEU A 292 -11.44 -2.86 1.09
C LEU A 292 -12.62 -2.80 0.09
N ARG A 293 -13.80 -2.40 0.55
CA ARG A 293 -15.02 -2.27 -0.28
C ARG A 293 -14.88 -1.21 -1.37
N LYS A 294 -14.22 -0.07 -1.08
CA LYS A 294 -14.01 1.02 -2.04
C LYS A 294 -12.98 0.64 -3.10
N GLY A 295 -11.80 0.21 -2.67
CA GLY A 295 -10.65 0.18 -3.54
C GLY A 295 -10.13 -1.21 -3.83
N GLY A 296 -10.56 -2.21 -3.06
CA GLY A 296 -9.83 -3.45 -3.02
C GLY A 296 -8.44 -3.25 -2.41
N GLY A 297 -8.25 -2.22 -1.58
CA GLY A 297 -7.08 -2.00 -0.74
C GLY A 297 -7.42 -2.27 0.72
N ALA A 298 -6.49 -2.81 1.49
CA ALA A 298 -6.65 -3.05 2.91
C ALA A 298 -5.63 -2.22 3.71
N VAL A 299 -4.94 -2.84 4.64
CA VAL A 299 -4.06 -2.19 5.61
C VAL A 299 -2.89 -1.46 4.93
N LYS A 300 -2.14 -2.15 4.05
CA LYS A 300 -0.95 -1.58 3.40
C LYS A 300 -1.28 -0.42 2.47
N CYS A 301 -2.34 -0.55 1.70
CA CYS A 301 -2.76 0.51 0.78
C CYS A 301 -3.09 1.85 1.49
N MET A 302 -3.54 1.79 2.75
CA MET A 302 -3.85 2.98 3.56
C MET A 302 -2.60 3.71 4.06
N LEU A 303 -1.41 3.15 3.86
CA LEU A 303 -0.14 3.65 4.38
C LEU A 303 0.84 3.95 3.25
N GLY A 304 1.46 5.12 3.27
CA GLY A 304 2.71 5.41 2.56
C GLY A 304 3.87 5.23 3.53
N ASP A 305 4.72 4.23 3.31
CA ASP A 305 5.80 3.89 4.23
C ASP A 305 7.02 4.80 3.99
N LEU A 306 7.37 5.61 4.98
CA LEU A 306 8.49 6.55 4.93
C LEU A 306 9.70 6.09 5.76
N GLY A 307 9.65 4.86 6.29
CA GLY A 307 10.77 4.27 7.02
C GLY A 307 11.08 4.93 8.36
N PRO A 308 12.30 4.71 8.89
CA PRO A 308 12.78 5.38 10.11
C PRO A 308 12.81 6.90 9.98
N ASP A 309 12.32 7.61 11.01
CA ASP A 309 12.12 9.06 11.02
C ASP A 309 13.27 9.78 11.74
N ASP A 310 14.33 10.11 11.02
CA ASP A 310 15.43 10.93 11.51
C ASP A 310 15.26 12.40 11.08
N GLU A 311 14.77 13.23 11.98
CA GLU A 311 14.51 14.67 11.76
C GLU A 311 15.72 15.57 11.99
N THR A 312 16.92 15.05 12.27
CA THR A 312 18.08 15.83 12.73
C THR A 312 18.53 16.91 11.77
N ALA A 313 18.28 16.75 10.46
CA ALA A 313 18.67 17.69 9.42
C ALA A 313 17.51 18.52 8.85
N LEU A 314 16.32 18.46 9.46
CA LEU A 314 15.17 19.24 9.00
C LEU A 314 15.25 20.71 9.43
N THR A 315 14.79 21.61 8.55
CA THR A 315 14.63 23.02 8.90
C THR A 315 13.50 23.24 9.92
N PRO A 316 13.50 24.36 10.66
CA PRO A 316 12.39 24.69 11.58
C PRO A 316 11.02 24.71 10.91
N GLU A 317 10.92 25.16 9.65
CA GLU A 317 9.67 25.19 8.88
C GLU A 317 9.19 23.79 8.54
N GLN A 318 10.10 22.87 8.16
CA GLN A 318 9.78 21.46 7.89
C GLN A 318 9.31 20.75 9.15
N GLN A 319 10.01 20.98 10.26
CA GLN A 319 9.59 20.43 11.57
C GLN A 319 8.23 20.98 12.01
N ALA A 320 7.97 22.28 11.81
CA ALA A 320 6.68 22.90 12.11
C ALA A 320 5.58 22.29 11.27
N PHE A 321 5.79 22.14 9.96
CA PHE A 321 4.84 21.53 9.05
C PHE A 321 4.51 20.07 9.46
N ARG A 322 5.52 19.27 9.81
CA ARG A 322 5.31 17.90 10.28
C ARG A 322 4.49 17.84 11.57
N ARG A 323 4.75 18.74 12.52
CA ARG A 323 3.94 18.85 13.76
C ARG A 323 2.49 19.20 13.46
N GLU A 324 2.24 20.16 12.55
CA GLU A 324 0.89 20.53 12.13
C GLU A 324 0.14 19.38 11.44
N ARG A 325 0.85 18.46 10.78
CA ARG A 325 0.28 17.31 10.06
C ARG A 325 0.35 16.00 10.82
N ASP A 326 0.90 16.01 12.01
CA ASP A 326 0.95 14.84 12.88
C ASP A 326 -0.47 14.49 13.36
N TYR A 327 -0.81 13.20 13.26
CA TYR A 327 -2.11 12.69 13.69
C TYR A 327 -2.45 13.06 15.13
N GLN A 328 -1.49 13.00 16.05
CA GLN A 328 -1.72 13.29 17.46
C GLN A 328 -1.97 14.80 17.70
N THR A 329 -1.40 15.65 16.85
CA THR A 329 -1.66 17.11 16.88
C THR A 329 -3.02 17.45 16.29
N LEU A 330 -3.38 16.81 15.17
CA LEU A 330 -4.68 17.07 14.53
C LEU A 330 -5.87 16.49 15.31
N PHE A 331 -5.66 15.36 15.99
CA PHE A 331 -6.69 14.62 16.72
C PHE A 331 -6.22 14.28 18.14
N PRO A 332 -6.07 15.29 19.04
CA PRO A 332 -5.61 15.08 20.39
C PRO A 332 -6.59 14.18 21.17
N ARG A 333 -6.06 13.33 22.05
CA ARG A 333 -6.87 12.48 22.93
C ARG A 333 -7.72 13.36 23.84
N GLY A 334 -9.01 13.41 23.63
CA GLY A 334 -9.95 14.22 24.44
C GLY A 334 -11.28 14.50 23.74
N GLU A 335 -11.37 14.34 22.41
CA GLU A 335 -12.63 14.47 21.70
C GLU A 335 -13.25 13.09 21.38
N GLU A 336 -13.35 12.23 22.39
CA GLU A 336 -14.25 11.08 22.36
C GLU A 336 -15.63 11.55 22.83
N GLY A 337 -16.38 12.12 21.92
CA GLY A 337 -17.72 12.59 22.21
C GLY A 337 -18.38 13.21 21.00
N LEU A 338 -18.77 12.38 20.04
CA LEU A 338 -19.99 12.61 19.22
C LEU A 338 -20.34 11.30 18.52
#